data_5d884df7e0dd3a7ee667a6cb1f9c1fe9
#
_entry.id   5d884df7e0dd3a7ee667a6cb1f9c1fe9
#
_cell.length_a   1.000
_cell.length_b   1.000
_cell.length_c   1.000
_cell.angle_alpha   90.00
_cell.angle_beta   90.00
_cell.angle_gamma   90.00
#
_symmetry.space_group_name_H-M   'P 1'
#
loop_
_entity.id
_entity.type
_entity.pdbx_description
1 polymer ?
#
loop_
_entity_poly.entity_id
_entity_poly.type
_entity_poly.pdbx_seq_one_letter_code
_entity_poly.pdbx_strand_id
1 'polypeptide(L)'
;ESAADKRYEYHWKILRTALERTKSNYGKYSLTPSIPMSENRQAIELIKATGIINVMHLGTSMEFERKLVPIRIPVDKNLSGYMVYLIRKENQSKFSAVKNLDDLRKFTVGQGAGWLDVQILKHNGFNVVTGSNYDGLFKMLLAKRFNAFQRSAVEIIAEFDQRKGSMPNLHIEKDILFYYPLPMYFWFSNTRKGQRLADRAQEGMMSMIEDGTYDKIF
;
A
#
# COMPACT_ATOMS: atom_id res chain seq x y z
N GLU A 1 -8.23 -6.39 -5.47
CA GLU A 1 -8.18 -5.13 -6.23
C GLU A 1 -8.92 -5.26 -7.53
N SER A 2 -9.59 -4.20 -7.98
CA SER A 2 -10.40 -4.23 -9.19
C SER A 2 -9.57 -3.90 -10.44
N ALA A 3 -10.07 -4.28 -11.63
CA ALA A 3 -9.44 -3.94 -12.90
C ALA A 3 -9.30 -2.43 -13.16
N ALA A 4 -10.10 -1.61 -12.48
CA ALA A 4 -10.04 -0.15 -12.59
C ALA A 4 -8.92 0.49 -11.74
N ASP A 5 -8.34 -0.24 -10.81
CA ASP A 5 -7.30 0.26 -9.91
C ASP A 5 -5.90 0.03 -10.51
N LYS A 6 -5.34 1.06 -11.11
CA LYS A 6 -4.01 1.02 -11.74
C LYS A 6 -2.84 1.25 -10.78
N ARG A 7 -3.10 1.62 -9.53
CA ARG A 7 -2.04 1.95 -8.55
C ARG A 7 -1.08 0.79 -8.31
N TYR A 8 -1.56 -0.44 -8.47
CA TYR A 8 -0.82 -1.65 -8.16
C TYR A 8 -0.48 -2.50 -9.39
N GLU A 9 -0.52 -1.93 -10.58
CA GLU A 9 -0.22 -2.65 -11.82
C GLU A 9 1.17 -3.31 -11.79
N TYR A 10 2.15 -2.62 -11.21
CA TYR A 10 3.49 -3.13 -10.95
C TYR A 10 3.47 -4.43 -10.10
N HIS A 11 2.75 -4.44 -8.99
CA HIS A 11 2.69 -5.58 -8.07
C HIS A 11 2.08 -6.81 -8.76
N TRP A 12 1.03 -6.61 -9.53
CA TRP A 12 0.40 -7.70 -10.31
C TRP A 12 1.28 -8.18 -11.46
N LYS A 13 2.13 -7.34 -12.03
CA LYS A 13 3.15 -7.73 -13.00
C LYS A 13 4.19 -8.66 -12.36
N ILE A 14 4.66 -8.35 -11.15
CA ILE A 14 5.56 -9.23 -10.37
C ILE A 14 4.90 -10.59 -10.15
N LEU A 15 3.69 -10.64 -9.62
CA LEU A 15 2.99 -11.89 -9.35
C LEU A 15 2.75 -12.70 -10.64
N ARG A 16 2.31 -12.06 -11.70
CA ARG A 16 2.10 -12.72 -13.00
C ARG A 16 3.36 -13.35 -13.53
N THR A 17 4.49 -12.64 -13.47
CA THR A 17 5.78 -13.15 -13.93
C THR A 17 6.24 -14.34 -13.10
N ALA A 18 6.07 -14.28 -11.77
CA ALA A 18 6.38 -15.40 -10.88
C ALA A 18 5.53 -16.65 -11.18
N LEU A 19 4.22 -16.47 -11.41
CA LEU A 19 3.33 -17.57 -11.76
C LEU A 19 3.64 -18.18 -13.13
N GLU A 20 4.09 -17.38 -14.09
CA GLU A 20 4.48 -17.87 -15.42
C GLU A 20 5.73 -18.75 -15.33
N ARG A 21 6.73 -18.37 -14.53
CA ARG A 21 7.96 -19.14 -14.33
C ARG A 21 7.74 -20.52 -13.70
N THR A 22 6.72 -20.64 -12.89
CA THR A 22 6.40 -21.90 -12.19
C THR A 22 5.35 -22.75 -12.91
N LYS A 23 5.06 -22.44 -14.15
CA LYS A 23 4.03 -23.14 -14.93
C LYS A 23 4.34 -24.61 -15.23
N SER A 24 5.62 -24.92 -15.41
CA SER A 24 6.09 -26.32 -15.60
C SER A 24 5.82 -27.18 -14.38
N ASN A 25 6.02 -26.65 -13.17
CA ASN A 25 5.96 -27.39 -11.92
C ASN A 25 4.55 -27.44 -11.32
N TYR A 26 3.77 -26.36 -11.51
CA TYR A 26 2.46 -26.17 -10.87
C TYR A 26 1.28 -26.17 -11.84
N GLY A 27 1.54 -26.22 -13.14
CA GLY A 27 0.51 -26.23 -14.18
C GLY A 27 -0.02 -24.84 -14.54
N LYS A 28 -1.07 -24.82 -15.35
CA LYS A 28 -1.74 -23.58 -15.80
C LYS A 28 -2.31 -22.79 -14.61
N TYR A 29 -2.45 -21.48 -14.76
CA TYR A 29 -3.06 -20.57 -13.79
C TYR A 29 -3.97 -19.56 -14.48
N SER A 30 -4.83 -18.95 -13.70
CA SER A 30 -5.59 -17.75 -14.07
C SER A 30 -5.38 -16.70 -12.98
N LEU A 31 -5.04 -15.49 -13.37
CA LEU A 31 -4.93 -14.32 -12.50
C LEU A 31 -5.93 -13.28 -12.96
N THR A 32 -7.01 -13.12 -12.20
CA THR A 32 -8.13 -12.24 -12.53
C THR A 32 -8.35 -11.22 -11.43
N PRO A 33 -8.73 -9.98 -11.77
CA PRO A 33 -9.13 -8.99 -10.80
C PRO A 33 -10.34 -9.46 -9.98
N SER A 34 -10.41 -9.04 -8.72
CA SER A 34 -11.59 -9.22 -7.88
C SER A 34 -12.61 -8.10 -8.09
N ILE A 35 -13.78 -8.24 -7.47
CA ILE A 35 -14.72 -7.12 -7.29
C ILE A 35 -14.08 -6.04 -6.41
N PRO A 36 -14.44 -4.75 -6.58
CA PRO A 36 -13.96 -3.68 -5.72
C PRO A 36 -14.31 -3.93 -4.25
N MET A 37 -13.33 -3.83 -3.36
CA MET A 37 -13.54 -3.96 -1.92
C MET A 37 -12.45 -3.22 -1.14
N SER A 38 -12.77 -2.79 0.08
CA SER A 38 -11.79 -2.18 0.98
C SER A 38 -10.73 -3.19 1.42
N GLU A 39 -9.56 -2.70 1.85
CA GLU A 39 -8.47 -3.54 2.37
C GLU A 39 -8.94 -4.43 3.52
N ASN A 40 -9.71 -3.88 4.46
CA ASN A 40 -10.30 -4.66 5.55
C ASN A 40 -11.18 -5.81 5.05
N ARG A 41 -11.96 -5.58 4.01
CA ARG A 41 -12.79 -6.64 3.43
C ARG A 41 -11.94 -7.68 2.75
N GLN A 42 -10.91 -7.29 2.00
CA GLN A 42 -9.96 -8.24 1.40
C GLN A 42 -9.34 -9.15 2.47
N ALA A 43 -8.87 -8.57 3.57
CA ALA A 43 -8.29 -9.33 4.67
C ALA A 43 -9.29 -10.32 5.28
N ILE A 44 -10.53 -9.89 5.54
CA ILE A 44 -11.60 -10.77 6.08
C ILE A 44 -11.89 -11.93 5.12
N GLU A 45 -12.06 -11.66 3.82
CA GLU A 45 -12.35 -12.69 2.82
C GLU A 45 -11.21 -13.71 2.72
N LEU A 46 -9.97 -13.26 2.80
CA LEU A 46 -8.80 -14.13 2.73
C LEU A 46 -8.62 -14.95 4.02
N ILE A 47 -8.81 -14.34 5.20
CA ILE A 47 -8.75 -15.02 6.51
C ILE A 47 -9.83 -16.10 6.60
N LYS A 48 -11.04 -15.80 6.15
CA LYS A 48 -12.17 -16.76 6.13
C LYS A 48 -12.07 -17.78 5.01
N ALA A 49 -11.11 -17.62 4.10
CA ALA A 49 -10.93 -18.48 2.91
C ALA A 49 -12.23 -18.68 2.11
N THR A 50 -13.01 -17.62 1.92
CA THR A 50 -14.31 -17.66 1.23
C THR A 50 -14.20 -18.02 -0.26
N GLY A 51 -13.01 -17.87 -0.84
CA GLY A 51 -12.76 -18.09 -2.26
C GLY A 51 -13.06 -16.88 -3.16
N ILE A 52 -13.61 -15.79 -2.61
CA ILE A 52 -13.83 -14.52 -3.34
C ILE A 52 -12.52 -13.94 -3.81
N ILE A 53 -11.48 -14.00 -2.97
CA ILE A 53 -10.09 -13.72 -3.35
C ILE A 53 -9.18 -14.87 -2.90
N ASN A 54 -8.08 -15.06 -3.60
CA ASN A 54 -7.07 -16.07 -3.27
C ASN A 54 -5.73 -15.46 -2.89
N VAL A 55 -5.52 -14.20 -3.24
CA VAL A 55 -4.32 -13.43 -2.94
C VAL A 55 -4.69 -11.97 -2.72
N MET A 56 -4.05 -11.33 -1.76
CA MET A 56 -4.05 -9.87 -1.60
C MET A 56 -2.62 -9.35 -1.51
N HIS A 57 -2.44 -8.08 -1.84
CA HIS A 57 -1.19 -7.35 -1.65
C HIS A 57 -1.43 -6.27 -0.61
N LEU A 58 -0.73 -6.35 0.53
CA LEU A 58 -0.92 -5.42 1.65
C LEU A 58 0.30 -5.42 2.57
N GLY A 59 0.46 -4.36 3.36
CA GLY A 59 1.47 -4.27 4.41
C GLY A 59 1.30 -5.34 5.49
N THR A 60 2.37 -5.61 6.22
CA THR A 60 2.34 -6.60 7.30
C THR A 60 1.68 -6.06 8.57
N SER A 61 1.06 -6.96 9.31
CA SER A 61 0.56 -6.73 10.67
C SER A 61 0.66 -8.01 11.50
N MET A 62 0.71 -7.87 12.83
CA MET A 62 0.72 -9.02 13.74
C MET A 62 -0.50 -9.94 13.55
N GLU A 63 -1.63 -9.38 13.14
CA GLU A 63 -2.83 -10.15 12.85
C GLU A 63 -2.66 -10.99 11.59
N PHE A 64 -2.15 -10.38 10.50
CA PHE A 64 -1.95 -11.08 9.23
C PHE A 64 -0.90 -12.17 9.35
N GLU A 65 0.22 -11.90 10.06
CA GLU A 65 1.27 -12.89 10.32
C GLU A 65 0.76 -14.14 11.07
N ARG A 66 -0.26 -13.97 11.92
CA ARG A 66 -0.87 -15.09 12.65
C ARG A 66 -1.95 -15.84 11.87
N LYS A 67 -2.65 -15.17 10.97
CA LYS A 67 -3.88 -15.70 10.35
C LYS A 67 -3.72 -16.07 8.88
N LEU A 68 -2.68 -15.59 8.20
CA LEU A 68 -2.46 -15.72 6.77
C LEU A 68 -1.06 -16.26 6.48
N VAL A 69 -0.82 -16.62 5.23
CA VAL A 69 0.50 -17.04 4.72
C VAL A 69 1.10 -15.89 3.90
N PRO A 70 2.19 -15.24 4.37
CA PRO A 70 2.92 -14.24 3.62
C PRO A 70 3.97 -14.84 2.69
N ILE A 71 4.23 -14.19 1.57
CA ILE A 71 5.53 -14.27 0.91
C ILE A 71 6.38 -13.12 1.44
N ARG A 72 7.36 -13.44 2.30
CA ARG A 72 8.21 -12.43 2.97
C ARG A 72 9.30 -11.86 2.05
N ILE A 73 8.92 -11.51 0.84
CA ILE A 73 9.71 -10.76 -0.14
C ILE A 73 8.96 -9.44 -0.34
N PRO A 74 9.48 -8.30 0.13
CA PRO A 74 8.81 -7.01 -0.07
C PRO A 74 8.68 -6.70 -1.55
N VAL A 75 7.43 -6.63 -2.04
CA VAL A 75 7.13 -6.53 -3.48
C VAL A 75 7.69 -5.25 -4.09
N ASP A 76 7.77 -4.18 -3.30
CA ASP A 76 8.25 -2.85 -3.67
C ASP A 76 9.60 -2.49 -3.05
N LYS A 77 10.40 -3.47 -2.64
CA LYS A 77 11.67 -3.28 -1.94
C LYS A 77 11.56 -2.33 -0.73
N ASN A 78 10.40 -2.34 -0.08
CA ASN A 78 10.06 -1.51 1.08
C ASN A 78 9.94 0.00 0.80
N LEU A 79 9.78 0.41 -0.46
CA LEU A 79 9.57 1.83 -0.82
C LEU A 79 8.25 2.37 -0.26
N SER A 80 7.24 1.53 -0.03
CA SER A 80 5.99 1.94 0.61
C SER A 80 6.17 2.49 2.02
N GLY A 81 7.30 2.20 2.67
CA GLY A 81 7.65 2.76 3.98
C GLY A 81 8.14 4.21 3.94
N TYR A 82 8.50 4.73 2.77
CA TYR A 82 8.91 6.13 2.61
C TYR A 82 7.69 7.00 2.35
N MET A 83 7.36 7.83 3.33
CA MET A 83 6.16 8.63 3.37
C MET A 83 6.44 10.10 3.11
N VAL A 84 5.65 10.68 2.23
CA VAL A 84 5.61 12.11 1.89
C VAL A 84 4.21 12.65 2.17
N TYR A 85 4.04 13.96 2.12
CA TYR A 85 2.78 14.57 2.49
C TYR A 85 2.18 15.37 1.34
N LEU A 86 0.88 15.17 1.09
CA LEU A 86 0.07 16.12 0.38
C LEU A 86 -0.44 17.15 1.39
N ILE A 87 -0.27 18.40 1.07
CA ILE A 87 -0.67 19.55 1.89
C ILE A 87 -1.44 20.57 1.06
N ARG A 88 -2.03 21.57 1.71
CA ARG A 88 -2.45 22.78 1.01
C ARG A 88 -1.24 23.66 0.76
N LYS A 89 -1.14 24.27 -0.42
CA LYS A 89 0.00 25.08 -0.87
C LYS A 89 0.41 26.16 0.16
N GLU A 90 -0.56 26.82 0.78
CA GLU A 90 -0.33 27.84 1.80
C GLU A 90 0.33 27.33 3.09
N ASN A 91 0.38 26.01 3.28
CA ASN A 91 0.98 25.41 4.47
C ASN A 91 2.46 25.08 4.31
N GLN A 92 3.06 25.18 3.11
CA GLN A 92 4.44 24.76 2.89
C GLN A 92 5.42 25.41 3.89
N SER A 93 5.33 26.70 4.14
CA SER A 93 6.21 27.38 5.09
C SER A 93 6.13 26.83 6.52
N LYS A 94 4.95 26.35 6.94
CA LYS A 94 4.77 25.73 8.25
C LYS A 94 5.44 24.35 8.31
N PHE A 95 5.37 23.59 7.22
CA PHE A 95 6.05 22.30 7.13
C PHE A 95 7.56 22.46 7.01
N SER A 96 8.05 23.44 6.25
CA SER A 96 9.48 23.80 6.14
C SER A 96 10.12 24.21 7.48
N ALA A 97 9.31 24.65 8.45
CA ALA A 97 9.79 24.99 9.79
C ALA A 97 9.92 23.77 10.73
N VAL A 98 9.47 22.58 10.34
CA VAL A 98 9.59 21.35 11.11
C VAL A 98 11.05 20.92 11.19
N LYS A 99 11.54 20.70 12.41
CA LYS A 99 12.93 20.30 12.66
C LYS A 99 13.06 18.90 13.25
N ASN A 100 12.01 18.39 13.82
CA ASN A 100 12.00 17.10 14.52
C ASN A 100 10.59 16.48 14.53
N LEU A 101 10.50 15.29 15.08
CA LEU A 101 9.25 14.53 15.12
C LEU A 101 8.16 15.21 15.98
N ASP A 102 8.54 15.89 17.07
CA ASP A 102 7.58 16.58 17.93
C ASP A 102 6.94 17.79 17.23
N ASP A 103 7.70 18.47 16.37
CA ASP A 103 7.12 19.52 15.53
C ASP A 103 6.15 18.93 14.50
N LEU A 104 6.48 17.79 13.92
CA LEU A 104 5.61 17.12 12.96
C LEU A 104 4.30 16.61 13.60
N ARG A 105 4.36 16.13 14.85
CA ARG A 105 3.19 15.69 15.62
C ARG A 105 2.16 16.77 15.91
N LYS A 106 2.53 18.05 15.81
CA LYS A 106 1.61 19.19 15.96
C LYS A 106 0.60 19.29 14.81
N PHE A 107 0.87 18.64 13.69
CA PHE A 107 -0.03 18.60 12.55
C PHE A 107 -0.98 17.40 12.63
N THR A 108 -2.23 17.61 12.24
CA THR A 108 -3.18 16.51 12.05
C THR A 108 -2.95 15.84 10.70
N VAL A 109 -2.92 14.51 10.69
CA VAL A 109 -2.67 13.69 9.50
C VAL A 109 -3.95 12.99 9.07
N GLY A 110 -4.32 13.14 7.79
CA GLY A 110 -5.41 12.40 7.17
C GLY A 110 -4.98 11.00 6.75
N GLN A 111 -5.86 10.01 6.94
CA GLN A 111 -5.65 8.62 6.51
C GLN A 111 -6.97 7.92 6.16
N GLY A 112 -6.90 6.87 5.35
CA GLY A 112 -8.04 6.01 5.09
C GLY A 112 -8.45 5.21 6.33
N ALA A 113 -9.76 5.15 6.58
CA ALA A 113 -10.28 4.35 7.68
C ALA A 113 -9.91 2.86 7.47
N GLY A 114 -9.22 2.28 8.44
CA GLY A 114 -8.77 0.89 8.39
C GLY A 114 -7.41 0.65 7.72
N TRP A 115 -6.74 1.70 7.23
CA TRP A 115 -5.37 1.56 6.76
C TRP A 115 -4.41 1.28 7.93
N LEU A 116 -3.37 0.47 7.66
CA LEU A 116 -2.37 0.10 8.67
C LEU A 116 -1.65 1.33 9.25
N ASP A 117 -1.42 2.33 8.43
CA ASP A 117 -0.80 3.61 8.78
C ASP A 117 -1.50 4.30 9.96
N VAL A 118 -2.83 4.14 10.08
CA VAL A 118 -3.59 4.75 11.19
C VAL A 118 -3.09 4.25 12.54
N GLN A 119 -2.83 2.95 12.67
CA GLN A 119 -2.34 2.37 13.91
C GLN A 119 -0.89 2.79 14.18
N ILE A 120 -0.04 2.77 13.15
CA ILE A 120 1.36 3.18 13.24
C ILE A 120 1.47 4.63 13.68
N LEU A 121 0.76 5.53 13.03
CA LEU A 121 0.77 6.96 13.36
C LEU A 121 0.24 7.24 14.76
N LYS A 122 -0.90 6.65 15.15
CA LYS A 122 -1.47 6.81 16.49
C LYS A 122 -0.54 6.30 17.58
N HIS A 123 0.07 5.14 17.38
CA HIS A 123 1.04 4.57 18.31
C HIS A 123 2.25 5.50 18.50
N ASN A 124 2.64 6.21 17.46
CA ASN A 124 3.72 7.20 17.48
C ASN A 124 3.28 8.62 17.87
N GLY A 125 2.10 8.79 18.45
CA GLY A 125 1.65 10.05 19.04
C GLY A 125 1.10 11.07 18.03
N PHE A 126 0.78 10.68 16.80
CA PHE A 126 0.16 11.57 15.83
C PHE A 126 -1.35 11.69 16.04
N ASN A 127 -1.89 12.88 15.80
CA ASN A 127 -3.33 13.08 15.70
C ASN A 127 -3.80 12.72 14.30
N VAL A 128 -4.57 11.63 14.19
CA VAL A 128 -5.02 11.06 12.90
C VAL A 128 -6.51 11.26 12.70
N VAL A 129 -6.87 11.91 11.60
CA VAL A 129 -8.25 12.06 11.11
C VAL A 129 -8.49 11.06 9.99
N THR A 130 -9.53 10.24 10.09
CA THR A 130 -9.81 9.20 9.11
C THR A 130 -11.01 9.53 8.23
N GLY A 131 -10.96 9.08 6.96
CA GLY A 131 -12.08 9.12 6.03
C GLY A 131 -12.31 7.76 5.39
N SER A 132 -13.55 7.40 5.13
CA SER A 132 -13.94 6.12 4.52
C SER A 132 -13.87 6.11 2.99
N ASN A 133 -13.81 7.27 2.36
CA ASN A 133 -13.77 7.42 0.91
C ASN A 133 -12.41 8.00 0.48
N TYR A 134 -11.71 7.29 -0.37
CA TYR A 134 -10.37 7.67 -0.84
C TYR A 134 -10.33 9.06 -1.49
N ASP A 135 -11.20 9.33 -2.47
CA ASP A 135 -11.25 10.64 -3.11
C ASP A 135 -11.75 11.74 -2.17
N GLY A 136 -12.56 11.36 -1.18
CA GLY A 136 -13.01 12.23 -0.10
C GLY A 136 -11.86 12.77 0.74
N LEU A 137 -10.79 12.02 0.95
CA LEU A 137 -9.63 12.45 1.73
C LEU A 137 -8.94 13.67 1.13
N PHE A 138 -8.80 13.75 -0.19
CA PHE A 138 -8.25 14.94 -0.87
C PHE A 138 -9.16 16.16 -0.66
N LYS A 139 -10.46 15.97 -0.75
CA LYS A 139 -11.44 17.04 -0.46
C LYS A 139 -11.40 17.49 1.00
N MET A 140 -11.24 16.54 1.93
CA MET A 140 -11.10 16.84 3.36
C MET A 140 -9.84 17.65 3.66
N LEU A 141 -8.70 17.33 3.01
CA LEU A 141 -7.46 18.11 3.10
C LEU A 141 -7.70 19.56 2.69
N LEU A 142 -8.31 19.77 1.51
CA LEU A 142 -8.60 21.12 1.00
C LEU A 142 -9.64 21.87 1.84
N ALA A 143 -10.60 21.14 2.43
CA ALA A 143 -11.58 21.68 3.39
C ALA A 143 -11.02 21.90 4.81
N LYS A 144 -9.69 21.78 5.01
CA LYS A 144 -8.99 22.03 6.28
C LYS A 144 -9.38 21.09 7.42
N ARG A 145 -9.88 19.87 7.11
CA ARG A 145 -10.24 18.89 8.13
C ARG A 145 -9.02 18.26 8.79
N PHE A 146 -7.87 18.28 8.11
CA PHE A 146 -6.55 17.95 8.62
C PHE A 146 -5.48 18.77 7.89
N ASN A 147 -4.25 18.73 8.36
CA ASN A 147 -3.16 19.55 7.86
C ASN A 147 -2.42 18.88 6.69
N ALA A 148 -2.20 17.57 6.76
CA ALA A 148 -1.44 16.79 5.81
C ALA A 148 -2.14 15.47 5.51
N PHE A 149 -2.07 15.00 4.27
CA PHE A 149 -2.46 13.67 3.87
C PHE A 149 -1.18 12.88 3.54
N GLN A 150 -0.82 11.96 4.40
CA GLN A 150 0.38 11.15 4.23
C GLN A 150 0.15 10.09 3.16
N ARG A 151 1.09 10.02 2.22
CA ARG A 151 1.08 9.05 1.13
C ARG A 151 2.47 8.44 0.95
N SER A 152 2.51 7.21 0.48
CA SER A 152 3.77 6.58 0.10
C SER A 152 4.42 7.30 -1.09
N ALA A 153 5.75 7.32 -1.11
CA ALA A 153 6.52 7.87 -2.23
C ALA A 153 6.21 7.18 -3.56
N VAL A 154 5.77 5.92 -3.55
CA VAL A 154 5.39 5.17 -4.76
C VAL A 154 4.03 5.58 -5.34
N GLU A 155 3.20 6.28 -4.57
CA GLU A 155 1.83 6.64 -4.96
C GLU A 155 1.65 8.14 -5.21
N ILE A 156 2.32 8.98 -4.41
CA ILE A 156 2.02 10.40 -4.26
C ILE A 156 2.11 11.19 -5.57
N ILE A 157 3.07 10.87 -6.43
CA ILE A 157 3.28 11.59 -7.71
C ILE A 157 2.09 11.36 -8.64
N ALA A 158 1.70 10.09 -8.85
CA ALA A 158 0.58 9.76 -9.71
C ALA A 158 -0.74 10.34 -9.17
N GLU A 159 -0.95 10.28 -7.84
CA GLU A 159 -2.13 10.83 -7.17
C GLU A 159 -2.23 12.36 -7.30
N PHE A 160 -1.09 13.05 -7.16
CA PHE A 160 -0.99 14.48 -7.35
C PHE A 160 -1.28 14.87 -8.80
N ASP A 161 -0.61 14.20 -9.76
CA ASP A 161 -0.76 14.51 -11.18
C ASP A 161 -2.20 14.34 -11.68
N GLN A 162 -2.90 13.33 -11.20
CA GLN A 162 -4.31 13.11 -11.52
C GLN A 162 -5.24 14.23 -11.01
N ARG A 163 -4.83 14.97 -9.97
CA ARG A 163 -5.71 15.92 -9.25
C ARG A 163 -5.28 17.37 -9.32
N LYS A 164 -4.03 17.67 -9.62
CA LYS A 164 -3.51 19.06 -9.65
C LYS A 164 -4.32 20.02 -10.52
N GLY A 165 -4.89 19.53 -11.63
CA GLY A 165 -5.72 20.34 -12.53
C GLY A 165 -7.08 20.74 -11.92
N SER A 166 -7.72 19.86 -11.18
CA SER A 166 -9.01 20.10 -10.52
C SER A 166 -8.88 20.61 -9.08
N MET A 167 -7.68 20.47 -8.49
CA MET A 167 -7.37 20.84 -7.11
C MET A 167 -6.10 21.73 -7.06
N PRO A 168 -6.15 22.98 -7.56
CA PRO A 168 -4.95 23.81 -7.75
C PRO A 168 -4.24 24.19 -6.43
N ASN A 169 -4.93 24.04 -5.29
CA ASN A 169 -4.35 24.28 -3.97
C ASN A 169 -3.70 23.03 -3.34
N LEU A 170 -3.82 21.86 -3.99
CA LEU A 170 -3.11 20.65 -3.60
C LEU A 170 -1.61 20.80 -3.91
N HIS A 171 -0.76 20.37 -2.99
CA HIS A 171 0.69 20.49 -3.12
C HIS A 171 1.39 19.30 -2.48
N ILE A 172 2.52 18.86 -3.07
CA ILE A 172 3.41 17.89 -2.44
C ILE A 172 4.37 18.69 -1.55
N GLU A 173 4.41 18.32 -0.27
CA GLU A 173 5.37 18.85 0.70
C GLU A 173 6.81 18.50 0.26
N LYS A 174 7.77 19.43 0.43
CA LYS A 174 9.09 19.35 -0.24
C LYS A 174 10.26 19.01 0.67
N ASP A 175 10.09 19.15 1.98
CA ASP A 175 11.23 19.19 2.93
C ASP A 175 11.24 17.99 3.89
N ILE A 176 10.15 17.21 3.96
CA ILE A 176 9.99 16.12 4.91
C ILE A 176 9.86 14.78 4.20
N LEU A 177 10.79 13.88 4.51
CA LEU A 177 10.67 12.46 4.23
C LEU A 177 10.51 11.72 5.56
N PHE A 178 9.36 11.07 5.75
CA PHE A 178 9.06 10.31 6.95
C PHE A 178 9.13 8.82 6.65
N TYR A 179 9.85 8.06 7.47
CA TYR A 179 10.06 6.62 7.22
C TYR A 179 9.63 5.77 8.39
N TYR A 180 8.94 4.69 8.10
CA TYR A 180 8.76 3.54 8.97
C TYR A 180 8.72 2.24 8.14
N PRO A 181 9.18 1.10 8.69
CA PRO A 181 9.10 -0.16 7.97
C PRO A 181 7.65 -0.53 7.66
N LEU A 182 7.32 -0.62 6.38
CA LEU A 182 6.02 -1.07 5.90
C LEU A 182 6.22 -2.04 4.72
N PRO A 183 6.80 -3.22 4.96
CA PRO A 183 6.99 -4.19 3.89
C PRO A 183 5.64 -4.66 3.36
N MET A 184 5.45 -4.52 2.05
CA MET A 184 4.26 -4.94 1.33
C MET A 184 4.47 -6.36 0.82
N TYR A 185 3.58 -7.28 1.22
CA TYR A 185 3.68 -8.70 0.86
C TYR A 185 2.47 -9.15 0.05
N PHE A 186 2.65 -10.24 -0.71
CA PHE A 186 1.52 -11.06 -1.13
C PHE A 186 1.12 -11.99 0.01
N TRP A 187 -0.17 -12.03 0.27
CA TRP A 187 -0.80 -12.81 1.33
C TRP A 187 -1.77 -13.82 0.75
N PHE A 188 -1.78 -15.01 1.32
CA PHE A 188 -2.65 -16.12 0.95
C PHE A 188 -3.40 -16.63 2.19
N SER A 189 -4.53 -17.32 1.97
CA SER A 189 -5.27 -17.93 3.08
C SER A 189 -4.45 -19.03 3.76
N ASN A 190 -4.60 -19.17 5.08
CA ASN A 190 -3.95 -20.24 5.85
C ASN A 190 -4.72 -21.57 5.69
N THR A 191 -4.76 -22.06 4.46
CA THR A 191 -5.36 -23.35 4.06
C THR A 191 -4.34 -24.10 3.21
N ARG A 192 -4.53 -25.42 3.04
CA ARG A 192 -3.67 -26.22 2.15
C ARG A 192 -3.58 -25.64 0.73
N LYS A 193 -4.71 -25.13 0.20
CA LYS A 193 -4.74 -24.47 -1.11
C LYS A 193 -3.98 -23.17 -1.11
N GLY A 194 -4.18 -22.34 -0.07
CA GLY A 194 -3.47 -21.05 0.06
C GLY A 194 -1.97 -21.22 0.21
N GLN A 195 -1.53 -22.18 1.03
CA GLN A 195 -0.10 -22.52 1.17
C GLN A 195 0.52 -22.91 -0.17
N ARG A 196 -0.14 -23.81 -0.92
CA ARG A 196 0.36 -24.23 -2.26
C ARG A 196 0.45 -23.04 -3.24
N LEU A 197 -0.46 -22.08 -3.17
CA LEU A 197 -0.40 -20.86 -4.00
C LEU A 197 0.76 -19.95 -3.56
N ALA A 198 0.98 -19.83 -2.25
CA ALA A 198 2.10 -19.08 -1.70
C ALA A 198 3.44 -19.68 -2.10
N ASP A 199 3.62 -21.01 -1.93
CA ASP A 199 4.84 -21.72 -2.30
C ASP A 199 5.17 -21.53 -3.79
N ARG A 200 4.16 -21.67 -4.65
CA ARG A 200 4.29 -21.43 -6.09
C ARG A 200 4.76 -20.02 -6.41
N ALA A 201 4.11 -19.03 -5.86
CA ALA A 201 4.44 -17.63 -6.13
C ALA A 201 5.82 -17.26 -5.54
N GLN A 202 6.16 -17.78 -4.36
CA GLN A 202 7.47 -17.58 -3.74
C GLN A 202 8.58 -18.19 -4.59
N GLU A 203 8.45 -19.42 -5.07
CA GLU A 203 9.41 -20.07 -5.97
C GLU A 203 9.66 -19.21 -7.22
N GLY A 204 8.59 -18.71 -7.84
CA GLY A 204 8.71 -17.83 -9.00
C GLY A 204 9.38 -16.48 -8.69
N MET A 205 9.05 -15.86 -7.56
CA MET A 205 9.69 -14.61 -7.14
C MET A 205 11.18 -14.81 -6.83
N MET A 206 11.55 -15.90 -6.16
CA MET A 206 12.96 -16.23 -5.90
C MET A 206 13.74 -16.41 -7.20
N SER A 207 13.20 -17.16 -8.15
CA SER A 207 13.81 -17.31 -9.49
C SER A 207 13.99 -15.97 -10.21
N MET A 208 13.04 -15.03 -10.05
CA MET A 208 13.15 -13.67 -10.62
C MET A 208 14.25 -12.85 -9.94
N ILE A 209 14.47 -13.03 -8.65
CA ILE A 209 15.56 -12.38 -7.90
C ILE A 209 16.91 -12.92 -8.37
N GLU A 210 17.04 -14.23 -8.46
CA GLU A 210 18.29 -14.92 -8.86
C GLU A 210 18.80 -14.48 -10.24
N ASP A 211 17.91 -14.29 -11.21
CA ASP A 211 18.30 -13.88 -12.57
C ASP A 211 18.19 -12.37 -12.84
N GLY A 212 17.86 -11.57 -11.84
CA GLY A 212 17.74 -10.12 -11.93
C GLY A 212 16.48 -9.62 -12.65
N THR A 213 15.53 -10.51 -12.99
CA THR A 213 14.25 -10.09 -13.61
C THR A 213 13.42 -9.23 -12.65
N TYR A 214 13.49 -9.53 -11.36
CA TYR A 214 12.80 -8.75 -10.33
C TYR A 214 13.23 -7.28 -10.36
N ASP A 215 14.54 -7.03 -10.43
CA ASP A 215 15.11 -5.70 -10.50
C ASP A 215 14.79 -4.96 -11.80
N LYS A 216 14.72 -5.69 -12.91
CA LYS A 216 14.33 -5.10 -14.22
C LYS A 216 12.87 -4.69 -14.31
N ILE A 217 12.00 -5.32 -13.51
CA ILE A 217 10.58 -4.95 -13.45
C ILE A 217 10.38 -3.77 -12.50
N PHE A 218 11.21 -3.69 -11.43
CA PHE A 218 11.23 -2.58 -10.49
C PHE A 218 11.79 -1.31 -11.11
#